data_2893ff6177a34fd7ae8c5435e55ee420
#
_entry.id   2893ff6177a34fd7ae8c5435e55ee420
#
_cell.length_a   1.000
_cell.length_b   1.000
_cell.length_c   1.000
_cell.angle_alpha   90.00
_cell.angle_beta   90.00
_cell.angle_gamma   90.00
#
_symmetry.space_group_name_H-M   'P 1'
#
loop_
_entity.id
_entity.type
_entity.pdbx_description
1 polymer ?
#
loop_
_entity_poly.entity_id
_entity_poly.type
_entity_poly.pdbx_seq_one_letter_code
_entity_poly.pdbx_strand_id
1 'polypeptide(L)'
;MKRKLLILCFSFALSAVIAQQYRTIKDLSYVSAEEPSTYRREICKLDLYYPEGKQGFKTLVWFHGGGLETGRKEIPHALQGKGFAVVGVDYRLYPKCKNPEYTDDAAAAVAWVYHHIGEYGGNPREVYVSGHSAGGYLTSMLCLAKGYLSRYGVDADSIRGYFPIAGQCATHYTIRKERQIPFDLPIIDQYAPLNNARKLGTKLVLITGDRHLEQMARYEENLYLKAVLEGVGNKEVPLYELEGFSHGGVAEPGCLLVSRWLK
;
A
#
# COMPACT_ATOMS: atom_id res chain seq x y z
N MET A 1 44.61 -47.36 42.03
CA MET A 1 43.93 -46.14 41.69
C MET A 1 43.15 -46.34 40.40
N LYS A 2 41.81 -46.50 40.50
CA LYS A 2 40.90 -46.64 39.30
C LYS A 2 40.37 -45.28 38.92
N ARG A 3 40.80 -44.76 37.75
CA ARG A 3 40.22 -43.49 37.17
C ARG A 3 38.83 -43.80 36.61
N LYS A 4 37.80 -43.14 37.17
CA LYS A 4 36.46 -43.13 36.62
C LYS A 4 36.42 -42.10 35.48
N LEU A 5 36.14 -42.57 34.25
CA LEU A 5 35.91 -41.71 33.09
C LEU A 5 34.44 -41.24 33.14
N LEU A 6 34.23 -39.92 33.32
CA LEU A 6 32.91 -39.32 33.29
C LEU A 6 32.61 -38.95 31.84
N ILE A 7 31.72 -39.69 31.17
CA ILE A 7 31.24 -39.36 29.82
C ILE A 7 30.06 -38.38 29.98
N LEU A 8 30.28 -37.11 29.59
CA LEU A 8 29.27 -36.10 29.54
C LEU A 8 28.55 -36.21 28.19
N CYS A 9 27.35 -36.77 28.17
CA CYS A 9 26.48 -36.79 26.98
C CYS A 9 25.85 -35.42 26.79
N PHE A 10 26.31 -34.66 25.82
CA PHE A 10 25.64 -33.44 25.35
C PHE A 10 24.48 -33.83 24.43
N SER A 11 23.26 -33.74 24.92
CA SER A 11 22.07 -33.88 24.11
C SER A 11 21.84 -32.55 23.31
N PHE A 12 22.20 -32.55 22.03
CA PHE A 12 21.77 -31.46 21.13
C PHE A 12 20.28 -31.63 20.84
N ALA A 13 19.46 -30.82 21.46
CA ALA A 13 18.08 -30.68 21.05
C ALA A 13 18.03 -29.92 19.70
N LEU A 14 17.83 -30.65 18.60
CA LEU A 14 17.58 -30.10 17.29
C LEU A 14 16.17 -29.49 17.34
N SER A 15 16.05 -28.17 17.59
CA SER A 15 14.80 -27.46 17.41
C SER A 15 14.54 -27.37 15.92
N ALA A 16 13.62 -28.17 15.40
CA ALA A 16 13.14 -28.03 14.03
C ALA A 16 12.50 -26.65 13.90
N VAL A 17 13.12 -25.74 13.18
CA VAL A 17 12.50 -24.49 12.78
C VAL A 17 11.43 -24.84 11.75
N ILE A 18 10.18 -24.94 12.19
CA ILE A 18 9.05 -25.10 11.29
C ILE A 18 8.93 -23.78 10.54
N ALA A 19 9.10 -23.82 9.21
CA ALA A 19 8.96 -22.65 8.36
C ALA A 19 7.52 -22.11 8.49
N GLN A 20 7.36 -20.78 8.67
CA GLN A 20 6.06 -20.13 8.75
C GLN A 20 5.23 -20.46 7.52
N GLN A 21 4.10 -21.09 7.71
CA GLN A 21 3.14 -21.36 6.64
C GLN A 21 2.27 -20.12 6.38
N TYR A 22 1.86 -19.96 5.12
CA TYR A 22 1.00 -18.88 4.69
C TYR A 22 -0.24 -19.42 3.99
N ARG A 23 -1.36 -18.75 4.22
CA ARG A 23 -2.64 -19.04 3.58
C ARG A 23 -3.07 -17.88 2.70
N THR A 24 -3.74 -18.18 1.58
CA THR A 24 -4.38 -17.16 0.74
C THR A 24 -5.88 -17.42 0.69
N ILE A 25 -6.65 -16.39 1.03
CA ILE A 25 -8.10 -16.36 0.79
C ILE A 25 -8.34 -15.41 -0.37
N LYS A 26 -9.02 -15.89 -1.40
CA LYS A 26 -9.25 -15.11 -2.63
C LYS A 26 -10.66 -14.53 -2.68
N ASP A 27 -10.79 -13.43 -3.41
CA ASP A 27 -12.06 -12.85 -3.84
C ASP A 27 -13.00 -12.46 -2.67
N LEU A 28 -12.42 -12.04 -1.52
CA LEU A 28 -13.19 -11.46 -0.43
C LEU A 28 -13.80 -10.13 -0.89
N SER A 29 -15.12 -9.98 -0.75
CA SER A 29 -15.81 -8.74 -1.06
C SER A 29 -15.57 -7.71 0.05
N TYR A 30 -15.13 -6.52 -0.30
CA TYR A 30 -15.02 -5.41 0.63
C TYR A 30 -16.18 -4.40 0.50
N VAL A 31 -17.17 -4.72 -0.31
CA VAL A 31 -18.44 -3.97 -0.43
C VAL A 31 -19.61 -4.85 -0.02
N SER A 32 -20.70 -4.20 0.41
CA SER A 32 -21.93 -4.89 0.81
C SER A 32 -22.53 -5.72 -0.35
N ALA A 33 -23.24 -6.79 -0.01
CA ALA A 33 -24.04 -7.55 -0.96
C ALA A 33 -25.19 -6.72 -1.57
N GLU A 34 -25.66 -5.72 -0.83
CA GLU A 34 -26.71 -4.76 -1.24
C GLU A 34 -26.17 -3.59 -2.07
N GLU A 35 -24.86 -3.52 -2.34
CA GLU A 35 -24.29 -2.49 -3.22
C GLU A 35 -25.02 -2.48 -4.57
N PRO A 36 -25.66 -1.36 -4.98
CA PRO A 36 -26.51 -1.33 -6.16
C PRO A 36 -25.75 -1.50 -7.47
N SER A 37 -24.49 -1.09 -7.53
CA SER A 37 -23.64 -1.22 -8.72
C SER A 37 -23.16 -2.66 -8.90
N THR A 38 -23.67 -3.35 -9.93
CA THR A 38 -23.19 -4.69 -10.30
C THR A 38 -21.69 -4.69 -10.58
N TYR A 39 -21.18 -3.70 -11.33
CA TYR A 39 -19.76 -3.57 -11.62
C TYR A 39 -18.91 -3.43 -10.35
N ARG A 40 -19.37 -2.64 -9.36
CA ARG A 40 -18.69 -2.49 -8.07
C ARG A 40 -18.69 -3.81 -7.30
N ARG A 41 -19.81 -4.53 -7.23
CA ARG A 41 -19.87 -5.86 -6.57
C ARG A 41 -18.95 -6.90 -7.20
N GLU A 42 -18.79 -6.87 -8.53
CA GLU A 42 -17.95 -7.82 -9.26
C GLU A 42 -16.46 -7.53 -9.07
N ILE A 43 -16.06 -6.25 -9.16
CA ILE A 43 -14.65 -5.85 -9.18
C ILE A 43 -14.11 -5.61 -7.78
N CYS A 44 -14.88 -5.04 -6.84
CA CYS A 44 -14.39 -4.68 -5.51
C CYS A 44 -14.14 -5.92 -4.64
N LYS A 45 -13.07 -6.63 -4.96
CA LYS A 45 -12.58 -7.85 -4.30
C LYS A 45 -11.14 -7.67 -3.85
N LEU A 46 -10.78 -8.39 -2.82
CA LEU A 46 -9.41 -8.46 -2.34
C LEU A 46 -8.98 -9.91 -2.12
N ASP A 47 -7.67 -10.15 -2.22
CA ASP A 47 -7.02 -11.40 -1.84
C ASP A 47 -6.22 -11.16 -0.56
N LEU A 48 -6.43 -11.99 0.45
CA LEU A 48 -5.72 -11.93 1.73
C LEU A 48 -4.69 -13.05 1.82
N TYR A 49 -3.40 -12.70 1.78
CA TYR A 49 -2.27 -13.58 2.04
C TYR A 49 -1.73 -13.31 3.45
N TYR A 50 -1.73 -14.30 4.34
CA TYR A 50 -1.38 -14.09 5.74
C TYR A 50 -0.66 -15.28 6.37
N PRO A 51 0.17 -15.06 7.45
CA PRO A 51 0.87 -16.12 8.16
C PRO A 51 -0.12 -16.95 8.98
N GLU A 52 -0.30 -18.23 8.61
CA GLU A 52 -1.25 -19.13 9.27
C GLU A 52 -0.82 -19.44 10.70
N GLY A 53 -1.78 -19.47 11.64
CA GLY A 53 -1.52 -19.75 13.05
C GLY A 53 -0.83 -18.65 13.84
N LYS A 54 -0.38 -17.55 13.19
CA LYS A 54 0.20 -16.40 13.88
C LYS A 54 -0.88 -15.42 14.33
N GLN A 55 -0.70 -14.80 15.49
CA GLN A 55 -1.58 -13.75 16.01
C GLN A 55 -0.85 -12.41 16.08
N GLY A 56 -1.62 -11.31 15.96
CA GLY A 56 -1.11 -9.95 16.08
C GLY A 56 -0.20 -9.53 14.91
N PHE A 57 -0.28 -10.17 13.76
CA PHE A 57 0.56 -9.82 12.60
C PHE A 57 0.17 -8.46 12.01
N LYS A 58 1.17 -7.79 11.44
CA LYS A 58 1.01 -6.56 10.65
C LYS A 58 0.35 -6.87 9.31
N THR A 59 -0.38 -5.91 8.73
CA THR A 59 -1.06 -6.09 7.44
C THR A 59 -0.77 -4.96 6.50
N LEU A 60 -0.30 -5.27 5.29
CA LEU A 60 -0.08 -4.31 4.21
C LEU A 60 -1.20 -4.43 3.18
N VAL A 61 -1.94 -3.35 2.96
CA VAL A 61 -2.88 -3.23 1.84
C VAL A 61 -2.10 -2.75 0.63
N TRP A 62 -2.19 -3.51 -0.47
CA TRP A 62 -1.47 -3.26 -1.71
C TRP A 62 -2.41 -2.92 -2.85
N PHE A 63 -2.17 -1.77 -3.48
CA PHE A 63 -2.86 -1.32 -4.69
C PHE A 63 -1.96 -1.47 -5.91
N HIS A 64 -2.45 -2.18 -6.93
CA HIS A 64 -1.73 -2.36 -8.20
C HIS A 64 -1.63 -1.05 -9.01
N GLY A 65 -0.70 -1.02 -9.94
CA GLY A 65 -0.56 0.04 -10.93
C GLY A 65 -1.55 -0.08 -12.08
N GLY A 66 -1.21 0.52 -13.22
CA GLY A 66 -2.00 0.43 -14.46
C GLY A 66 -2.81 1.68 -14.78
N GLY A 67 -2.40 2.84 -14.25
CA GLY A 67 -2.93 4.15 -14.65
C GLY A 67 -4.39 4.40 -14.33
N LEU A 68 -5.00 3.68 -13.39
CA LEU A 68 -6.45 3.67 -13.11
C LEU A 68 -7.30 3.15 -14.30
N GLU A 69 -6.67 2.55 -15.30
CA GLU A 69 -7.32 2.06 -16.53
C GLU A 69 -7.19 0.55 -16.69
N THR A 70 -6.14 -0.04 -16.13
CA THR A 70 -5.80 -1.46 -16.24
C THR A 70 -5.23 -2.00 -14.92
N GLY A 71 -5.00 -3.30 -14.87
CA GLY A 71 -4.39 -3.96 -13.72
C GLY A 71 -5.37 -4.90 -13.01
N ARG A 72 -4.83 -5.64 -12.06
CA ARG A 72 -5.57 -6.57 -11.20
C ARG A 72 -4.87 -6.71 -9.87
N LYS A 73 -5.62 -7.13 -8.86
CA LYS A 73 -5.09 -7.47 -7.54
C LYS A 73 -3.99 -8.53 -7.63
N GLU A 74 -2.96 -8.33 -6.88
CA GLU A 74 -1.81 -9.22 -6.80
C GLU A 74 -1.20 -9.19 -5.40
N ILE A 75 -0.44 -10.23 -5.09
CA ILE A 75 0.43 -10.26 -3.92
C ILE A 75 1.87 -10.19 -4.46
N PRO A 76 2.54 -9.02 -4.42
CA PRO A 76 3.89 -8.87 -4.94
C PRO A 76 4.85 -9.90 -4.35
N HIS A 77 5.69 -10.50 -5.20
CA HIS A 77 6.61 -11.56 -4.78
C HIS A 77 7.55 -11.09 -3.66
N ALA A 78 8.06 -9.86 -3.77
CA ALA A 78 8.94 -9.27 -2.75
C ALA A 78 8.30 -9.11 -1.36
N LEU A 79 6.97 -9.14 -1.26
CA LEU A 79 6.24 -9.02 0.01
C LEU A 79 5.86 -10.38 0.62
N GLN A 80 6.02 -11.48 -0.12
CA GLN A 80 5.65 -12.81 0.35
C GLN A 80 6.65 -13.36 1.36
N GLY A 81 6.17 -14.13 2.34
CA GLY A 81 7.02 -14.82 3.32
C GLY A 81 7.73 -13.90 4.31
N LYS A 82 7.28 -12.66 4.51
CA LYS A 82 7.98 -11.64 5.33
C LYS A 82 7.51 -11.53 6.78
N GLY A 83 6.59 -12.40 7.22
CA GLY A 83 6.09 -12.41 8.61
C GLY A 83 4.88 -11.50 8.87
N PHE A 84 4.34 -10.85 7.85
CA PHE A 84 3.13 -10.03 7.87
C PHE A 84 2.14 -10.49 6.79
N ALA A 85 0.90 -9.99 6.86
CA ALA A 85 -0.11 -10.22 5.83
C ALA A 85 -0.03 -9.19 4.71
N VAL A 86 -0.40 -9.60 3.50
CA VAL A 86 -0.56 -8.72 2.34
C VAL A 86 -1.96 -8.87 1.78
N VAL A 87 -2.62 -7.75 1.54
CA VAL A 87 -3.96 -7.70 0.95
C VAL A 87 -3.86 -7.05 -0.42
N GLY A 88 -3.95 -7.86 -1.48
CA GLY A 88 -4.02 -7.36 -2.85
C GLY A 88 -5.43 -6.92 -3.19
N VAL A 89 -5.62 -5.71 -3.72
CA VAL A 89 -6.93 -5.08 -3.89
C VAL A 89 -7.21 -4.81 -5.37
N ASP A 90 -8.36 -5.28 -5.87
CA ASP A 90 -8.99 -4.79 -7.10
C ASP A 90 -9.89 -3.58 -6.78
N TYR A 91 -9.88 -2.60 -7.63
CA TYR A 91 -10.73 -1.41 -7.58
C TYR A 91 -11.27 -1.10 -8.97
N ARG A 92 -12.40 -0.38 -9.06
CA ARG A 92 -12.99 -0.04 -10.36
C ARG A 92 -12.05 0.83 -11.18
N LEU A 93 -12.10 0.67 -12.51
CA LEU A 93 -11.18 1.29 -13.45
C LEU A 93 -11.93 2.14 -14.49
N TYR A 94 -11.29 3.20 -14.96
CA TYR A 94 -11.72 3.96 -16.12
C TYR A 94 -11.66 3.10 -17.41
N PRO A 95 -12.58 3.23 -18.37
CA PRO A 95 -13.70 4.20 -18.42
C PRO A 95 -14.99 3.71 -17.76
N LYS A 96 -15.03 2.52 -17.17
CA LYS A 96 -16.25 1.94 -16.56
C LYS A 96 -16.66 2.64 -15.26
N CYS A 97 -15.74 3.34 -14.62
CA CYS A 97 -16.02 4.29 -13.55
C CYS A 97 -15.19 5.57 -13.75
N LYS A 98 -15.47 6.59 -12.96
CA LYS A 98 -14.80 7.89 -13.02
C LYS A 98 -14.35 8.34 -11.64
N ASN A 99 -13.47 9.33 -11.62
CA ASN A 99 -13.09 10.00 -10.39
C ASN A 99 -14.34 10.61 -9.69
N PRO A 100 -14.50 10.42 -8.36
CA PRO A 100 -13.54 9.89 -7.39
C PRO A 100 -13.73 8.40 -7.05
N GLU A 101 -14.46 7.63 -7.84
CA GLU A 101 -14.93 6.28 -7.49
C GLU A 101 -13.81 5.29 -7.20
N TYR A 102 -12.66 5.33 -7.92
CA TYR A 102 -11.54 4.42 -7.64
C TYR A 102 -10.81 4.74 -6.31
N THR A 103 -10.75 6.01 -5.93
CA THR A 103 -10.21 6.41 -4.62
C THR A 103 -11.17 6.04 -3.50
N ASP A 104 -12.49 6.11 -3.75
CA ASP A 104 -13.51 5.66 -2.82
C ASP A 104 -13.47 4.15 -2.61
N ASP A 105 -13.28 3.36 -3.69
CA ASP A 105 -13.09 1.90 -3.59
C ASP A 105 -11.82 1.54 -2.81
N ALA A 106 -10.73 2.26 -3.05
CA ALA A 106 -9.50 2.09 -2.28
C ALA A 106 -9.71 2.36 -0.78
N ALA A 107 -10.48 3.41 -0.44
CA ALA A 107 -10.83 3.72 0.93
C ALA A 107 -11.71 2.63 1.57
N ALA A 108 -12.70 2.13 0.84
CA ALA A 108 -13.56 1.03 1.30
C ALA A 108 -12.74 -0.24 1.60
N ALA A 109 -11.76 -0.57 0.73
CA ALA A 109 -10.90 -1.73 0.92
C ALA A 109 -10.01 -1.59 2.17
N VAL A 110 -9.38 -0.43 2.37
CA VAL A 110 -8.57 -0.19 3.59
C VAL A 110 -9.44 -0.26 4.84
N ALA A 111 -10.62 0.33 4.80
CA ALA A 111 -11.56 0.29 5.94
C ALA A 111 -12.03 -1.13 6.23
N TRP A 112 -12.32 -1.93 5.20
CA TRP A 112 -12.65 -3.34 5.37
C TRP A 112 -11.52 -4.08 6.10
N VAL A 113 -10.27 -3.91 5.66
CA VAL A 113 -9.12 -4.54 6.33
C VAL A 113 -9.00 -4.06 7.78
N TYR A 114 -9.13 -2.76 8.03
CA TYR A 114 -9.05 -2.18 9.36
C TYR A 114 -10.10 -2.78 10.33
N HIS A 115 -11.32 -3.03 9.86
CA HIS A 115 -12.40 -3.56 10.68
C HIS A 115 -12.38 -5.09 10.80
N HIS A 116 -11.87 -5.82 9.80
CA HIS A 116 -12.02 -7.29 9.73
C HIS A 116 -10.73 -8.08 9.91
N ILE A 117 -9.54 -7.47 9.81
CA ILE A 117 -8.29 -8.24 9.86
C ILE A 117 -8.07 -8.98 11.19
N GLY A 118 -8.70 -8.52 12.27
CA GLY A 118 -8.71 -9.20 13.55
C GLY A 118 -9.32 -10.61 13.51
N GLU A 119 -10.29 -10.84 12.63
CA GLU A 119 -10.96 -12.14 12.44
C GLU A 119 -9.98 -13.20 11.87
N TYR A 120 -8.92 -12.74 11.21
CA TYR A 120 -7.86 -13.57 10.63
C TYR A 120 -6.60 -13.63 11.50
N GLY A 121 -6.63 -12.99 12.70
CA GLY A 121 -5.50 -12.94 13.63
C GLY A 121 -4.56 -11.76 13.43
N GLY A 122 -4.86 -10.82 12.55
CA GLY A 122 -4.07 -9.60 12.37
C GLY A 122 -4.35 -8.54 13.46
N ASN A 123 -3.45 -7.57 13.58
CA ASN A 123 -3.64 -6.44 14.48
C ASN A 123 -4.22 -5.23 13.73
N PRO A 124 -5.46 -4.80 14.00
CA PRO A 124 -6.07 -3.64 13.32
C PRO A 124 -5.29 -2.34 13.49
N ARG A 125 -4.48 -2.21 14.55
CA ARG A 125 -3.63 -1.03 14.79
C ARG A 125 -2.31 -1.07 14.01
N GLU A 126 -2.03 -2.17 13.33
CA GLU A 126 -0.82 -2.41 12.54
C GLU A 126 -1.18 -2.63 11.05
N VAL A 127 -2.08 -1.77 10.54
CA VAL A 127 -2.46 -1.71 9.12
C VAL A 127 -1.62 -0.64 8.42
N TYR A 128 -1.07 -1.01 7.29
CA TYR A 128 -0.22 -0.19 6.42
C TYR A 128 -0.79 -0.17 5.02
N VAL A 129 -0.51 0.87 4.26
CA VAL A 129 -1.00 1.02 2.88
C VAL A 129 0.16 1.30 1.95
N SER A 130 0.20 0.62 0.81
CA SER A 130 1.18 0.84 -0.25
C SER A 130 0.58 0.54 -1.62
N GLY A 131 1.27 0.92 -2.65
CA GLY A 131 0.93 0.62 -4.04
C GLY A 131 1.92 1.24 -4.98
N HIS A 132 1.92 0.77 -6.22
CA HIS A 132 2.82 1.25 -7.26
C HIS A 132 2.06 2.10 -8.29
N SER A 133 2.67 3.18 -8.79
CA SER A 133 2.13 4.02 -9.86
C SER A 133 0.74 4.58 -9.52
N ALA A 134 -0.33 4.16 -10.21
CA ALA A 134 -1.71 4.49 -9.85
C ALA A 134 -2.05 4.06 -8.42
N GLY A 135 -1.57 2.88 -7.97
CA GLY A 135 -1.70 2.45 -6.58
C GLY A 135 -0.94 3.34 -5.59
N GLY A 136 0.21 3.88 -6.00
CA GLY A 136 0.94 4.89 -5.24
C GLY A 136 0.16 6.21 -5.12
N TYR A 137 -0.49 6.65 -6.20
CA TYR A 137 -1.40 7.78 -6.16
C TYR A 137 -2.55 7.56 -5.17
N LEU A 138 -3.24 6.40 -5.25
CA LEU A 138 -4.30 6.04 -4.30
C LEU A 138 -3.80 6.05 -2.85
N THR A 139 -2.62 5.47 -2.60
CA THR A 139 -1.97 5.46 -1.29
C THR A 139 -1.77 6.88 -0.75
N SER A 140 -1.25 7.81 -1.58
CA SER A 140 -1.05 9.21 -1.20
C SER A 140 -2.37 9.93 -0.95
N MET A 141 -3.39 9.71 -1.79
CA MET A 141 -4.71 10.31 -1.60
C MET A 141 -5.37 9.84 -0.30
N LEU A 142 -5.30 8.55 0.04
CA LEU A 142 -5.85 8.03 1.29
C LEU A 142 -5.14 8.60 2.53
N CYS A 143 -3.83 8.82 2.45
CA CYS A 143 -3.05 9.45 3.52
C CYS A 143 -3.44 10.91 3.73
N LEU A 144 -3.56 11.68 2.65
CA LEU A 144 -3.61 13.14 2.70
C LEU A 144 -5.04 13.67 2.71
N ALA A 145 -5.93 13.13 1.89
CA ALA A 145 -7.34 13.51 1.83
C ALA A 145 -8.19 12.67 2.79
N LYS A 146 -8.13 13.00 4.11
CA LYS A 146 -8.79 12.25 5.20
C LYS A 146 -10.26 11.90 4.94
N GLY A 147 -10.96 12.72 4.17
CA GLY A 147 -12.38 12.54 3.87
C GLY A 147 -12.73 11.20 3.22
N TYR A 148 -11.80 10.57 2.49
CA TYR A 148 -12.06 9.26 1.89
C TYR A 148 -12.21 8.17 2.95
N LEU A 149 -11.25 8.01 3.84
CA LEU A 149 -11.31 6.99 4.90
C LEU A 149 -12.36 7.31 5.96
N SER A 150 -12.59 8.59 6.26
CA SER A 150 -13.57 8.99 7.29
C SER A 150 -15.01 8.61 6.91
N ARG A 151 -15.35 8.50 5.62
CA ARG A 151 -16.66 8.00 5.16
C ARG A 151 -16.94 6.56 5.60
N TYR A 152 -15.88 5.80 5.84
CA TYR A 152 -15.93 4.40 6.28
C TYR A 152 -15.57 4.24 7.75
N GLY A 153 -15.60 5.33 8.54
CA GLY A 153 -15.34 5.30 9.99
C GLY A 153 -13.87 5.11 10.37
N VAL A 154 -12.92 5.34 9.44
CA VAL A 154 -11.49 5.20 9.69
C VAL A 154 -10.81 6.57 9.64
N ASP A 155 -10.07 6.93 10.69
CA ASP A 155 -9.18 8.08 10.62
C ASP A 155 -7.91 7.70 9.85
N ALA A 156 -7.55 8.48 8.83
CA ALA A 156 -6.32 8.27 8.07
C ALA A 156 -5.06 8.24 8.95
N ASP A 157 -5.06 8.96 10.08
CA ASP A 157 -3.95 8.96 11.02
C ASP A 157 -3.93 7.73 11.94
N SER A 158 -4.98 6.89 11.96
CA SER A 158 -4.97 5.59 12.64
C SER A 158 -4.29 4.48 11.82
N ILE A 159 -4.11 4.68 10.53
CA ILE A 159 -3.29 3.81 9.69
C ILE A 159 -1.82 4.00 10.04
N ARG A 160 -1.11 2.92 10.27
CA ARG A 160 0.23 2.92 10.86
C ARG A 160 1.33 3.52 9.95
N GLY A 161 1.12 3.46 8.63
CA GLY A 161 2.03 4.08 7.66
C GLY A 161 1.58 3.91 6.22
N TYR A 162 1.99 4.84 5.38
CA TYR A 162 1.72 4.88 3.95
C TYR A 162 3.02 4.92 3.17
N PHE A 163 3.11 4.09 2.14
CA PHE A 163 4.32 3.87 1.33
C PHE A 163 3.99 3.93 -0.16
N PRO A 164 3.67 5.10 -0.72
CA PRO A 164 3.46 5.22 -2.15
C PRO A 164 4.76 4.98 -2.92
N ILE A 165 4.72 4.09 -3.93
CA ILE A 165 5.84 3.80 -4.82
C ILE A 165 5.53 4.42 -6.18
N ALA A 166 6.35 5.38 -6.63
CA ALA A 166 6.24 6.10 -7.89
C ALA A 166 4.83 6.68 -8.15
N GLY A 167 4.15 7.12 -7.08
CA GLY A 167 2.82 7.72 -7.14
C GLY A 167 2.85 9.12 -7.75
N GLN A 168 1.85 9.47 -8.53
CA GLN A 168 1.64 10.84 -9.02
C GLN A 168 1.17 11.74 -7.88
N CYS A 169 1.75 12.94 -7.76
CA CYS A 169 1.40 13.89 -6.69
C CYS A 169 0.55 15.07 -7.19
N ALA A 170 0.58 15.38 -8.49
CA ALA A 170 -0.42 16.19 -9.17
C ALA A 170 -1.71 15.38 -9.37
N THR A 171 -2.78 16.01 -9.87
CA THR A 171 -4.01 15.32 -10.29
C THR A 171 -3.69 14.26 -11.33
N HIS A 172 -4.06 13.01 -11.06
CA HIS A 172 -3.67 11.86 -11.87
C HIS A 172 -4.05 12.06 -13.36
N TYR A 173 -3.17 11.65 -14.26
CA TYR A 173 -3.35 11.89 -15.71
C TYR A 173 -4.65 11.28 -16.26
N THR A 174 -5.13 10.16 -15.74
CA THR A 174 -6.42 9.55 -16.13
C THR A 174 -7.59 10.43 -15.73
N ILE A 175 -7.52 11.08 -14.55
CA ILE A 175 -8.54 12.05 -14.12
C ILE A 175 -8.54 13.29 -15.03
N ARG A 176 -7.37 13.72 -15.48
CA ARG A 176 -7.24 14.80 -16.46
C ARG A 176 -7.82 14.38 -17.82
N LYS A 177 -7.53 13.15 -18.27
CA LYS A 177 -8.10 12.54 -19.48
C LYS A 177 -9.63 12.49 -19.43
N GLU A 178 -10.24 12.10 -18.31
CA GLU A 178 -11.69 12.12 -18.12
C GLU A 178 -12.31 13.52 -18.36
N ARG A 179 -11.55 14.56 -18.06
CA ARG A 179 -11.96 15.96 -18.17
C ARG A 179 -11.51 16.62 -19.46
N GLN A 180 -10.94 15.83 -20.38
CA GLN A 180 -10.40 16.34 -21.66
C GLN A 180 -9.29 17.40 -21.48
N ILE A 181 -8.54 17.30 -20.39
CA ILE A 181 -7.39 18.15 -20.10
C ILE A 181 -6.17 17.54 -20.79
N PRO A 182 -5.36 18.32 -21.50
CA PRO A 182 -4.15 17.81 -22.14
C PRO A 182 -3.22 17.03 -21.20
N PHE A 183 -2.63 15.96 -21.71
CA PHE A 183 -1.79 15.05 -20.93
C PHE A 183 -0.58 15.72 -20.30
N ASP A 184 0.01 16.66 -21.01
CA ASP A 184 1.20 17.43 -20.64
C ASP A 184 0.94 18.62 -19.72
N LEU A 185 -0.36 18.95 -19.49
CA LEU A 185 -0.74 20.04 -18.59
C LEU A 185 -0.93 19.51 -17.16
N PRO A 186 0.00 19.76 -16.23
CA PRO A 186 -0.17 19.38 -14.84
C PRO A 186 -1.24 20.25 -14.16
N ILE A 187 -2.10 19.60 -13.36
CA ILE A 187 -3.11 20.28 -12.55
C ILE A 187 -2.98 19.84 -11.11
N ILE A 188 -3.11 20.80 -10.20
CA ILE A 188 -3.13 20.56 -8.75
C ILE A 188 -4.47 21.06 -8.24
N ASP A 189 -5.43 20.15 -8.11
CA ASP A 189 -6.75 20.41 -7.56
C ASP A 189 -7.08 19.46 -6.41
N GLN A 190 -8.30 19.41 -5.93
CA GLN A 190 -8.74 18.58 -4.81
C GLN A 190 -8.43 17.08 -4.98
N TYR A 191 -8.13 16.61 -6.18
CA TYR A 191 -7.74 15.24 -6.49
C TYR A 191 -6.22 15.05 -6.66
N ALA A 192 -5.46 16.06 -6.30
CA ALA A 192 -4.00 15.99 -6.24
C ALA A 192 -3.53 15.74 -4.80
N PRO A 193 -2.65 14.77 -4.53
CA PRO A 193 -1.99 14.65 -3.24
C PRO A 193 -1.38 15.98 -2.75
N LEU A 194 -0.74 16.74 -3.63
CA LEU A 194 -0.16 18.05 -3.33
C LEU A 194 -1.16 19.05 -2.73
N ASN A 195 -2.39 19.08 -3.25
CA ASN A 195 -3.43 20.01 -2.75
C ASN A 195 -3.97 19.62 -1.37
N ASN A 196 -3.77 18.36 -0.98
CA ASN A 196 -4.26 17.81 0.28
C ASN A 196 -3.16 17.72 1.34
N ALA A 197 -2.01 18.36 1.12
CA ALA A 197 -0.89 18.35 2.06
C ALA A 197 -1.33 18.91 3.43
N ARG A 198 -0.97 18.18 4.49
CA ARG A 198 -1.36 18.49 5.87
C ARG A 198 -0.31 18.01 6.86
N LYS A 199 -0.41 18.46 8.11
CA LYS A 199 0.31 17.84 9.20
C LYS A 199 -0.25 16.43 9.44
N LEU A 200 0.65 15.44 9.49
CA LEU A 200 0.33 14.02 9.63
C LEU A 200 0.44 13.57 11.08
N GLY A 201 -0.50 12.74 11.53
CA GLY A 201 -0.42 11.96 12.75
C GLY A 201 0.15 10.55 12.53
N THR A 202 0.48 10.22 11.29
CA THR A 202 0.99 8.91 10.84
C THR A 202 2.23 9.07 9.98
N LYS A 203 2.86 7.94 9.62
CA LYS A 203 4.05 7.91 8.78
C LYS A 203 3.69 7.93 7.29
N LEU A 204 4.38 8.77 6.53
CA LEU A 204 4.37 8.75 5.06
C LEU A 204 5.81 8.67 4.58
N VAL A 205 6.11 7.68 3.74
CA VAL A 205 7.43 7.44 3.15
C VAL A 205 7.28 7.40 1.64
N LEU A 206 7.84 8.37 0.96
CA LEU A 206 7.80 8.48 -0.50
C LEU A 206 8.92 7.63 -1.11
N ILE A 207 8.59 6.89 -2.16
CA ILE A 207 9.54 6.02 -2.87
C ILE A 207 9.39 6.27 -4.36
N THR A 208 10.49 6.51 -5.07
CA THR A 208 10.51 6.71 -6.53
C THR A 208 11.58 5.85 -7.16
N GLY A 209 11.50 5.64 -8.47
CA GLY A 209 12.62 5.18 -9.27
C GLY A 209 13.65 6.29 -9.46
N ASP A 210 14.62 6.00 -10.32
CA ASP A 210 15.67 6.93 -10.73
C ASP A 210 15.06 8.14 -11.46
N ARG A 211 15.42 9.35 -11.06
CA ARG A 211 14.91 10.60 -11.66
C ARG A 211 15.14 10.71 -13.16
N HIS A 212 16.17 10.04 -13.68
CA HIS A 212 16.50 10.04 -15.10
C HIS A 212 15.77 8.95 -15.89
N LEU A 213 15.15 7.97 -15.21
CA LEU A 213 14.44 6.83 -15.79
C LEU A 213 12.94 6.82 -15.49
N GLU A 214 12.50 7.64 -14.52
CA GLU A 214 11.10 7.83 -14.22
C GLU A 214 10.39 8.63 -15.31
N GLN A 215 9.09 8.45 -15.41
CA GLN A 215 8.25 9.15 -16.38
C GLN A 215 7.44 10.27 -15.73
N MET A 216 7.10 11.27 -16.53
CA MET A 216 6.16 12.35 -16.13
C MET A 216 6.55 13.08 -14.84
N ALA A 217 7.83 13.41 -14.67
CA ALA A 217 8.34 14.14 -13.51
C ALA A 217 7.98 13.51 -12.15
N ARG A 218 7.92 12.16 -12.07
CA ARG A 218 7.54 11.44 -10.84
C ARG A 218 8.42 11.79 -9.65
N TYR A 219 9.73 11.85 -9.88
CA TYR A 219 10.66 12.22 -8.83
C TYR A 219 10.43 13.66 -8.35
N GLU A 220 10.33 14.60 -9.28
CA GLU A 220 10.13 16.02 -9.00
C GLU A 220 8.80 16.29 -8.29
N GLU A 221 7.71 15.63 -8.69
CA GLU A 221 6.43 15.73 -8.02
C GLU A 221 6.50 15.23 -6.57
N ASN A 222 7.20 14.11 -6.32
CA ASN A 222 7.39 13.57 -4.98
C ASN A 222 8.32 14.44 -4.14
N LEU A 223 9.37 15.01 -4.72
CA LEU A 223 10.26 15.97 -4.06
C LEU A 223 9.49 17.24 -3.68
N TYR A 224 8.62 17.73 -4.57
CA TYR A 224 7.78 18.88 -4.28
C TYR A 224 6.76 18.57 -3.19
N LEU A 225 6.10 17.40 -3.22
CA LEU A 225 5.19 16.97 -2.15
C LEU A 225 5.92 16.89 -0.79
N LYS A 226 7.15 16.34 -0.76
CA LYS A 226 7.99 16.33 0.45
C LYS A 226 8.19 17.74 0.99
N ALA A 227 8.62 18.68 0.15
CA ALA A 227 8.87 20.06 0.56
C ALA A 227 7.61 20.75 1.12
N VAL A 228 6.45 20.55 0.45
CA VAL A 228 5.16 21.10 0.91
C VAL A 228 4.76 20.49 2.26
N LEU A 229 4.89 19.18 2.42
CA LEU A 229 4.58 18.49 3.68
C LEU A 229 5.46 18.95 4.84
N GLU A 230 6.75 19.16 4.61
CA GLU A 230 7.66 19.72 5.61
C GLU A 230 7.28 21.18 5.93
N GLY A 231 6.90 21.95 4.92
CA GLY A 231 6.42 23.34 5.09
C GLY A 231 5.16 23.47 5.94
N VAL A 232 4.26 22.49 5.91
CA VAL A 232 3.06 22.47 6.77
C VAL A 232 3.29 21.83 8.14
N GLY A 233 4.57 21.59 8.52
CA GLY A 233 4.99 21.23 9.86
C GLY A 233 5.22 19.73 10.11
N ASN A 234 5.41 18.92 9.08
CA ASN A 234 5.96 17.58 9.25
C ASN A 234 7.48 17.67 9.38
N LYS A 235 8.05 17.13 10.48
CA LYS A 235 9.48 17.31 10.78
C LYS A 235 10.39 16.61 9.77
N GLU A 236 9.96 15.48 9.24
CA GLU A 236 10.71 14.66 8.31
C GLU A 236 9.74 13.83 7.47
N VAL A 237 9.87 13.93 6.16
CA VAL A 237 9.16 13.10 5.18
C VAL A 237 10.22 12.38 4.35
N PRO A 238 10.52 11.10 4.65
CA PRO A 238 11.52 10.36 3.87
C PRO A 238 11.11 10.27 2.40
N LEU A 239 12.04 10.56 1.50
CA LEU A 239 11.95 10.31 0.07
C LEU A 239 13.13 9.44 -0.33
N TYR A 240 12.85 8.24 -0.82
CA TYR A 240 13.85 7.31 -1.35
C TYR A 240 13.80 7.34 -2.87
N GLU A 241 14.90 7.67 -3.48
CA GLU A 241 15.17 7.47 -4.90
C GLU A 241 15.90 6.14 -5.07
N LEU A 242 15.35 5.24 -5.86
CA LEU A 242 15.97 3.96 -6.17
C LEU A 242 16.69 4.08 -7.52
N GLU A 243 17.97 4.47 -7.46
CA GLU A 243 18.81 4.69 -8.63
C GLU A 243 18.91 3.44 -9.51
N GLY A 244 18.88 3.65 -10.83
CA GLY A 244 18.93 2.60 -11.85
C GLY A 244 17.60 1.90 -12.12
N PHE A 245 16.52 2.22 -11.40
CA PHE A 245 15.20 1.61 -11.63
C PHE A 245 14.25 2.58 -12.34
N SER A 246 13.74 2.14 -13.49
CA SER A 246 12.69 2.84 -14.23
C SER A 246 11.34 2.77 -13.49
N HIS A 247 10.33 3.49 -13.98
CA HIS A 247 8.98 3.50 -13.43
C HIS A 247 8.39 2.09 -13.20
N GLY A 248 8.49 1.19 -14.19
CA GLY A 248 8.03 -0.20 -14.02
C GLY A 248 8.97 -1.04 -13.16
N GLY A 249 10.28 -0.80 -13.27
CA GLY A 249 11.31 -1.56 -12.56
C GLY A 249 11.37 -1.29 -11.06
N VAL A 250 10.86 -0.15 -10.59
CA VAL A 250 10.93 0.25 -9.18
C VAL A 250 9.96 -0.51 -8.26
N ALA A 251 8.94 -1.17 -8.81
CA ALA A 251 7.89 -1.83 -8.02
C ALA A 251 8.44 -2.88 -7.04
N GLU A 252 9.24 -3.84 -7.53
CA GLU A 252 9.81 -4.91 -6.69
C GLU A 252 10.83 -4.38 -5.65
N PRO A 253 11.86 -3.59 -6.00
CA PRO A 253 12.79 -3.04 -5.01
C PRO A 253 12.08 -2.08 -4.04
N GLY A 254 11.07 -1.34 -4.47
CA GLY A 254 10.20 -0.55 -3.60
C GLY A 254 9.47 -1.40 -2.58
N CYS A 255 8.89 -2.53 -3.00
CA CYS A 255 8.27 -3.52 -2.08
C CYS A 255 9.28 -4.07 -1.06
N LEU A 256 10.53 -4.35 -1.47
CA LEU A 256 11.57 -4.79 -0.54
C LEU A 256 11.88 -3.70 0.50
N LEU A 257 11.93 -2.44 0.08
CA LEU A 257 12.11 -1.32 1.00
C LEU A 257 10.94 -1.20 1.97
N VAL A 258 9.69 -1.26 1.49
CA VAL A 258 8.48 -1.29 2.31
C VAL A 258 8.54 -2.42 3.34
N SER A 259 8.96 -3.63 2.93
CA SER A 259 9.06 -4.77 3.83
C SER A 259 10.02 -4.55 5.01
N ARG A 260 11.05 -3.70 4.85
CA ARG A 260 11.98 -3.32 5.94
C ARG A 260 11.31 -2.40 6.96
N TRP A 261 10.40 -1.54 6.53
CA TRP A 261 9.63 -0.67 7.41
C TRP A 261 8.58 -1.42 8.24
N LEU A 262 8.14 -2.60 7.76
CA LEU A 262 7.17 -3.45 8.45
C LEU A 262 7.85 -4.48 9.39
N LYS A 263 9.15 -4.59 9.40
CA LYS A 263 9.88 -5.40 10.40
C LYS A 263 9.99 -4.64 11.71
#